data_f4ec1e2d95d4aed672a1c39cdaca743d
#
_entry.id   f4ec1e2d95d4aed672a1c39cdaca743d
#
_cell.length_a   1.000
_cell.length_b   1.000
_cell.length_c   1.000
_cell.angle_alpha   90.00
_cell.angle_beta   90.00
_cell.angle_gamma   90.00
#
_symmetry.space_group_name_H-M   'P 1'
#
loop_
_entity.id
_entity.type
_entity.pdbx_description
1 polymer ?
#
loop_
_entity_poly.entity_id
_entity_poly.type
_entity_poly.pdbx_seq_one_letter_code
_entity_poly.pdbx_strand_id
1 'polypeptide(L)'
;MARYSDPVCRLCRREGMKLFLKGDRCFKDKCAIERRNYAPGQHGRRRSKVLGYGLQLREKQKVKRIYGLLERQFRLYFRRAARKTGITGESLLRQLEMRLDNVVYSLGFAASRLTEASSYGMQQLPYIRRRSGSLLRSRLPAVPA
;
A
#
# COMPACT_ATOMS: atom_id res chain seq x y z
N MET A 1 7.09 5.94 -13.08
CA MET A 1 7.23 4.79 -12.16
C MET A 1 6.30 3.68 -12.60
N ALA A 2 6.78 2.44 -12.71
CA ALA A 2 5.92 1.30 -13.01
C ALA A 2 4.97 1.00 -11.83
N ARG A 3 3.69 0.75 -12.13
CA ARG A 3 2.65 0.42 -11.14
C ARG A 3 1.70 -0.61 -11.73
N TYR A 4 0.85 -1.20 -10.89
CA TYR A 4 -0.18 -2.13 -11.34
C TYR A 4 -1.27 -1.37 -12.09
N SER A 5 -1.48 -1.68 -13.37
CA SER A 5 -2.44 -1.01 -14.26
C SER A 5 -3.76 -1.78 -14.44
N ASP A 6 -3.76 -3.08 -14.08
CA ASP A 6 -4.93 -3.94 -14.21
C ASP A 6 -6.04 -3.63 -13.18
N PRO A 7 -7.25 -4.18 -13.34
CA PRO A 7 -8.35 -3.98 -12.40
C PRO A 7 -8.04 -4.46 -10.98
N VAL A 8 -7.86 -3.52 -10.05
CA VAL A 8 -7.47 -3.78 -8.65
C VAL A 8 -8.46 -4.64 -7.86
N CYS A 9 -9.74 -4.68 -8.25
CA CYS A 9 -10.73 -5.57 -7.61
C CYS A 9 -10.39 -7.06 -7.73
N ARG A 10 -9.60 -7.44 -8.75
CA ARG A 10 -9.08 -8.82 -8.88
C ARG A 10 -8.13 -9.18 -7.75
N LEU A 11 -7.39 -8.18 -7.22
CA LEU A 11 -6.46 -8.35 -6.10
C LEU A 11 -7.21 -8.66 -4.80
N CYS A 12 -8.27 -7.91 -4.47
CA CYS A 12 -9.13 -8.18 -3.31
C CYS A 12 -9.72 -9.60 -3.37
N ARG A 13 -10.29 -9.97 -4.51
CA ARG A 13 -10.85 -11.31 -4.72
C ARG A 13 -9.81 -12.43 -4.59
N ARG A 14 -8.58 -12.20 -5.03
CA ARG A 14 -7.49 -13.17 -4.90
C ARG A 14 -7.07 -13.39 -3.45
N GLU A 15 -7.12 -12.34 -2.63
CA GLU A 15 -6.79 -12.43 -1.20
C GLU A 15 -7.99 -12.82 -0.33
N GLY A 16 -9.20 -12.86 -0.90
CA GLY A 16 -10.43 -13.22 -0.18
C GLY A 16 -10.87 -12.17 0.85
N MET A 17 -10.35 -10.94 0.79
CA MET A 17 -10.68 -9.86 1.71
C MET A 17 -10.70 -8.49 1.04
N LYS A 18 -11.42 -7.53 1.62
CA LYS A 18 -11.43 -6.14 1.16
C LYS A 18 -10.10 -5.47 1.51
N LEU A 19 -9.37 -5.02 0.49
CA LEU A 19 -8.12 -4.25 0.64
C LEU A 19 -8.34 -2.74 0.48
N PHE A 20 -9.57 -2.29 0.31
CA PHE A 20 -9.98 -0.89 0.19
C PHE A 20 -9.19 -0.07 -0.86
N LEU A 21 -8.94 -0.68 -2.03
CA LEU A 21 -8.09 -0.09 -3.08
C LEU A 21 -8.82 0.93 -3.99
N LYS A 22 -10.14 1.05 -3.92
CA LYS A 22 -10.96 1.94 -4.77
C LYS A 22 -11.75 3.00 -4.00
N GLY A 23 -11.41 3.26 -2.73
CA GLY A 23 -12.13 4.25 -1.92
C GLY A 23 -13.62 3.90 -1.74
N ASP A 24 -14.52 4.86 -1.96
CA ASP A 24 -15.96 4.77 -1.67
C ASP A 24 -16.66 3.53 -2.24
N ARG A 25 -16.21 3.08 -3.41
CA ARG A 25 -16.78 1.86 -4.01
C ARG A 25 -16.59 0.62 -3.15
N CYS A 26 -15.55 0.58 -2.31
CA CYS A 26 -15.26 -0.56 -1.45
C CYS A 26 -16.20 -0.66 -0.25
N PHE A 27 -16.87 0.44 0.09
CA PHE A 27 -17.84 0.52 1.20
C PHE A 27 -19.28 0.26 0.74
N LYS A 28 -19.55 0.34 -0.57
CA LYS A 28 -20.88 0.12 -1.15
C LYS A 28 -21.07 -1.33 -1.61
N ASP A 29 -22.32 -1.77 -1.77
CA ASP A 29 -22.71 -3.09 -2.29
C ASP A 29 -22.16 -3.40 -3.69
N LYS A 30 -21.70 -2.36 -4.40
CA LYS A 30 -21.02 -2.46 -5.69
C LYS A 30 -19.61 -3.05 -5.59
N CYS A 31 -19.13 -3.41 -4.39
CA CYS A 31 -17.84 -4.05 -4.18
C CYS A 31 -17.78 -5.40 -4.89
N ALA A 32 -16.67 -5.64 -5.60
CA ALA A 32 -16.53 -6.86 -6.40
C ALA A 32 -16.38 -8.13 -5.55
N ILE A 33 -15.94 -8.03 -4.31
CA ILE A 33 -15.81 -9.18 -3.40
C ILE A 33 -17.18 -9.62 -2.86
N GLU A 34 -18.10 -8.68 -2.62
CA GLU A 34 -19.46 -9.01 -2.18
C GLU A 34 -20.25 -9.68 -3.29
N ARG A 35 -20.10 -9.20 -4.53
CA ARG A 35 -20.76 -9.79 -5.68
C ARG A 35 -20.18 -11.14 -6.09
N ARG A 36 -18.89 -11.35 -5.93
CA ARG A 36 -18.16 -12.54 -6.41
C ARG A 36 -17.05 -12.90 -5.43
N ASN A 37 -17.39 -13.61 -4.36
CA ASN A 37 -16.46 -14.00 -3.29
C ASN A 37 -15.63 -15.25 -3.67
N TYR A 38 -15.01 -15.23 -4.86
CA TYR A 38 -14.10 -16.27 -5.31
C TYR A 38 -12.94 -15.66 -6.10
N ALA A 39 -11.81 -16.36 -6.13
CA ALA A 39 -10.61 -15.89 -6.81
C ALA A 39 -10.86 -15.64 -8.31
N PRO A 40 -10.17 -14.69 -8.93
CA PRO A 40 -10.28 -14.47 -10.38
C PRO A 40 -9.65 -15.63 -11.16
N GLY A 41 -10.18 -15.86 -12.37
CA GLY A 41 -9.71 -16.91 -13.27
C GLY A 41 -10.70 -18.06 -13.41
N GLN A 42 -10.45 -18.96 -14.40
CA GLN A 42 -11.32 -20.08 -14.76
C GLN A 42 -11.55 -21.04 -13.57
N HIS A 43 -10.52 -21.30 -12.78
CA HIS A 43 -10.57 -22.21 -11.63
C HIS A 43 -10.81 -21.50 -10.29
N GLY A 44 -11.27 -20.24 -10.29
CA GLY A 44 -11.43 -19.42 -9.09
C GLY A 44 -12.39 -20.00 -8.04
N ARG A 45 -13.35 -20.84 -8.42
CA ARG A 45 -14.30 -21.50 -7.52
C ARG A 45 -13.74 -22.76 -6.84
N ARG A 46 -12.66 -23.33 -7.36
CA ARG A 46 -12.03 -24.50 -6.74
C ARG A 46 -11.37 -24.11 -5.43
N ARG A 47 -11.69 -24.85 -4.36
CA ARG A 47 -11.01 -24.73 -3.07
C ARG A 47 -9.66 -25.46 -3.21
N SER A 48 -8.56 -24.75 -3.11
CA SER A 48 -7.23 -25.36 -2.97
C SER A 48 -6.81 -25.34 -1.51
N LYS A 49 -6.29 -26.47 -1.02
CA LYS A 49 -5.68 -26.52 0.32
C LYS A 49 -4.44 -25.62 0.30
N VAL A 50 -4.43 -24.60 1.14
CA VAL A 50 -3.30 -23.68 1.25
C VAL A 50 -2.34 -24.26 2.30
N LEU A 51 -1.15 -24.65 1.87
CA LEU A 51 -0.08 -25.12 2.75
C LEU A 51 0.62 -23.94 3.44
N GLY A 52 1.41 -24.20 4.50
CA GLY A 52 2.04 -23.18 5.33
C GLY A 52 2.79 -22.10 4.55
N TYR A 53 3.61 -22.47 3.57
CA TYR A 53 4.28 -21.50 2.68
C TYR A 53 3.29 -20.62 1.92
N GLY A 54 2.20 -21.21 1.44
CA GLY A 54 1.15 -20.48 0.74
C GLY A 54 0.48 -19.41 1.61
N LEU A 55 0.27 -19.67 2.89
CA LEU A 55 -0.26 -18.70 3.85
C LEU A 55 0.68 -17.51 4.01
N GLN A 56 1.96 -17.78 4.29
CA GLN A 56 2.98 -16.73 4.41
C GLN A 56 3.09 -15.88 3.14
N LEU A 57 3.06 -16.52 1.97
CA LEU A 57 3.05 -15.82 0.69
C LEU A 57 1.82 -14.92 0.53
N ARG A 58 0.63 -15.37 0.94
CA ARG A 58 -0.60 -14.55 0.88
C ARG A 58 -0.50 -13.35 1.79
N GLU A 59 -0.03 -13.50 3.03
CA GLU A 59 0.16 -12.37 3.95
C GLU A 59 1.14 -11.32 3.37
N LYS A 60 2.28 -11.76 2.85
CA LYS A 60 3.21 -10.86 2.14
C LYS A 60 2.52 -10.12 0.98
N GLN A 61 1.74 -10.82 0.17
CA GLN A 61 1.05 -10.24 -0.98
C GLN A 61 -0.05 -9.26 -0.55
N LYS A 62 -0.77 -9.49 0.56
CA LYS A 62 -1.74 -8.56 1.12
C LYS A 62 -1.09 -7.22 1.44
N VAL A 63 -0.02 -7.24 2.24
CA VAL A 63 0.72 -6.01 2.62
C VAL A 63 1.18 -5.26 1.36
N LYS A 64 1.86 -5.96 0.44
CA LYS A 64 2.33 -5.37 -0.81
C LYS A 64 1.20 -4.68 -1.60
N ARG A 65 0.03 -5.30 -1.68
CA ARG A 65 -1.13 -4.81 -2.45
C ARG A 65 -1.84 -3.65 -1.78
N ILE A 66 -1.94 -3.65 -0.45
CA ILE A 66 -2.51 -2.55 0.33
C ILE A 66 -1.76 -1.25 0.02
N TYR A 67 -0.42 -1.30 -0.01
CA TYR A 67 0.42 -0.13 -0.32
C TYR A 67 0.68 0.08 -1.83
N GLY A 68 0.07 -0.71 -2.70
CA GLY A 68 0.20 -0.56 -4.16
C GLY A 68 1.61 -0.77 -4.72
N LEU A 69 2.46 -1.53 -4.03
CA LEU A 69 3.86 -1.75 -4.38
C LEU A 69 4.04 -2.88 -5.39
N LEU A 70 5.05 -2.74 -6.25
CA LEU A 70 5.57 -3.83 -7.06
C LEU A 70 6.61 -4.66 -6.27
N GLU A 71 6.81 -5.90 -6.68
CA GLU A 71 7.66 -6.87 -5.97
C GLU A 71 9.09 -6.36 -5.78
N ARG A 72 9.69 -5.76 -6.81
CA ARG A 72 11.06 -5.21 -6.74
C ARG A 72 11.18 -4.12 -5.68
N GLN A 73 10.23 -3.20 -5.61
CA GLN A 73 10.20 -2.13 -4.60
C GLN A 73 10.00 -2.70 -3.20
N PHE A 74 9.06 -3.63 -3.04
CA PHE A 74 8.79 -4.27 -1.75
C PHE A 74 10.03 -4.98 -1.20
N ARG A 75 10.77 -5.71 -2.05
CA ARG A 75 12.03 -6.34 -1.67
C ARG A 75 13.11 -5.34 -1.25
N LEU A 76 13.16 -4.16 -1.86
CA LEU A 76 14.09 -3.09 -1.43
C LEU A 76 13.74 -2.58 -0.04
N TYR A 77 12.47 -2.34 0.27
CA TYR A 77 12.02 -1.95 1.61
C TYR A 77 12.35 -3.03 2.64
N PHE A 78 12.08 -4.29 2.31
CA PHE A 78 12.40 -5.41 3.19
C PHE A 78 13.90 -5.50 3.49
N ARG A 79 14.77 -5.42 2.47
CA ARG A 79 16.23 -5.41 2.68
C ARG A 79 16.70 -4.25 3.55
N ARG A 80 16.10 -3.07 3.40
CA ARG A 80 16.42 -1.90 4.23
C ARG A 80 15.95 -2.11 5.67
N ALA A 81 14.78 -2.71 5.87
CA ALA A 81 14.27 -3.03 7.19
C ALA A 81 15.11 -4.09 7.90
N ALA A 82 15.52 -5.14 7.19
CA ALA A 82 16.35 -6.22 7.73
C ALA A 82 17.77 -5.80 8.15
N ARG A 83 18.27 -4.67 7.62
CA ARG A 83 19.57 -4.09 8.02
C ARG A 83 19.50 -3.25 9.29
N LYS A 84 18.30 -2.87 9.73
CA LYS A 84 18.10 -2.08 10.95
C LYS A 84 18.06 -3.01 12.16
N THR A 85 18.58 -2.52 13.28
CA THR A 85 18.44 -3.18 14.58
C THR A 85 16.97 -3.14 15.03
N GLY A 86 16.49 -4.22 15.68
CA GLY A 86 15.12 -4.35 16.16
C GLY A 86 14.25 -5.29 15.32
N ILE A 87 12.94 -5.23 15.53
CA ILE A 87 11.97 -6.10 14.86
C ILE A 87 11.80 -5.70 13.40
N THR A 88 12.25 -6.56 12.49
CA THR A 88 12.22 -6.30 11.04
C THR A 88 10.82 -5.98 10.52
N GLY A 89 9.78 -6.65 11.04
CA GLY A 89 8.39 -6.43 10.64
C GLY A 89 7.90 -5.02 10.94
N GLU A 90 8.13 -4.53 12.15
CA GLU A 90 7.79 -3.15 12.54
C GLU A 90 8.54 -2.11 11.73
N SER A 91 9.86 -2.34 11.55
CA SER A 91 10.69 -1.45 10.73
C SER A 91 10.21 -1.38 9.28
N LEU A 92 9.76 -2.51 8.70
CA LEU A 92 9.17 -2.56 7.37
C LEU A 92 7.86 -1.78 7.31
N LEU A 93 6.92 -2.04 8.22
CA LEU A 93 5.63 -1.36 8.25
C LEU A 93 5.81 0.14 8.44
N ARG A 94 6.68 0.58 9.35
CA ARG A 94 7.00 1.99 9.53
C ARG A 94 7.50 2.65 8.24
N GLN A 95 8.40 1.98 7.51
CA GLN A 95 8.88 2.51 6.22
C GLN A 95 7.77 2.58 5.16
N LEU A 96 6.81 1.67 5.17
CA LEU A 96 5.67 1.67 4.24
C LEU A 96 4.66 2.76 4.61
N GLU A 97 4.41 2.99 5.90
CA GLU A 97 3.52 4.06 6.38
C GLU A 97 4.08 5.47 6.08
N MET A 98 5.39 5.64 6.16
CA MET A 98 6.05 6.92 5.86
C MET A 98 6.09 7.27 4.36
N ARG A 99 5.54 6.44 3.49
CA ARG A 99 5.47 6.76 2.05
C ARG A 99 4.50 7.93 1.82
N LEU A 100 4.90 8.84 0.93
CA LEU A 100 4.10 10.02 0.61
C LEU A 100 2.68 9.67 0.15
N ASP A 101 2.53 8.65 -0.72
CA ASP A 101 1.23 8.19 -1.20
C ASP A 101 0.32 7.71 -0.06
N ASN A 102 0.89 7.02 0.95
CA ASN A 102 0.15 6.59 2.11
C ASN A 102 -0.19 7.76 3.05
N VAL A 103 0.76 8.67 3.30
CA VAL A 103 0.55 9.85 4.15
C VAL A 103 -0.57 10.74 3.60
N VAL A 104 -0.58 11.01 2.30
CA VAL A 104 -1.63 11.83 1.64
C VAL A 104 -2.99 11.14 1.73
N TYR A 105 -3.04 9.81 1.55
CA TYR A 105 -4.26 9.04 1.75
C TYR A 105 -4.74 9.08 3.21
N SER A 106 -3.83 8.92 4.17
CA SER A 106 -4.17 8.92 5.61
C SER A 106 -4.65 10.30 6.10
N LEU A 107 -4.18 11.37 5.47
CA LEU A 107 -4.65 12.74 5.73
C LEU A 107 -6.00 13.06 5.07
N GLY A 108 -6.61 12.10 4.35
CA GLY A 108 -7.90 12.26 3.71
C GLY A 108 -7.91 13.09 2.42
N PHE A 109 -6.75 13.50 1.92
CA PHE A 109 -6.66 14.25 0.65
C PHE A 109 -6.96 13.38 -0.57
N ALA A 110 -7.01 12.07 -0.41
CA ALA A 110 -7.20 11.11 -1.47
C ALA A 110 -8.25 10.07 -1.18
N ALA A 111 -9.06 9.74 -2.18
CA ALA A 111 -10.04 8.66 -2.10
C ALA A 111 -9.39 7.27 -2.03
N SER A 112 -8.19 7.09 -2.56
CA SER A 112 -7.43 5.83 -2.48
C SER A 112 -5.93 6.04 -2.71
N ARG A 113 -5.09 5.17 -2.12
CA ARG A 113 -3.63 5.17 -2.32
C ARG A 113 -3.18 5.07 -3.78
N LEU A 114 -4.01 4.50 -4.65
CA LEU A 114 -3.71 4.31 -6.08
C LEU A 114 -4.03 5.53 -6.94
N THR A 115 -5.07 6.29 -6.62
CA THR A 115 -5.46 7.51 -7.35
C THR A 115 -4.46 8.63 -7.15
N GLU A 116 -3.86 8.73 -5.97
CA GLU A 116 -2.89 9.75 -5.62
C GLU A 116 -1.63 9.74 -6.48
N ALA A 117 -1.10 8.57 -6.76
CA ALA A 117 0.07 8.48 -7.63
C ALA A 117 -0.19 9.00 -9.06
N SER A 118 -1.46 9.21 -9.44
CA SER A 118 -1.85 9.65 -10.77
C SER A 118 -2.19 11.14 -10.88
N SER A 119 -2.93 11.69 -9.92
CA SER A 119 -3.50 13.04 -10.04
C SER A 119 -2.75 14.12 -9.27
N TYR A 120 -2.18 13.79 -8.12
CA TYR A 120 -1.39 14.74 -7.33
C TYR A 120 0.14 14.56 -7.49
N GLY A 121 0.58 13.41 -7.95
CA GLY A 121 1.97 13.03 -7.95
C GLY A 121 2.88 13.83 -8.88
N MET A 122 2.37 14.48 -9.92
CA MET A 122 3.22 15.21 -10.87
C MET A 122 3.13 16.73 -10.73
N GLN A 123 2.01 17.30 -10.32
CA GLN A 123 1.84 18.75 -10.31
C GLN A 123 1.99 19.40 -8.94
N GLN A 124 1.71 18.68 -7.84
CA GLN A 124 1.73 19.26 -6.48
C GLN A 124 2.94 18.83 -5.62
N LEU A 125 3.70 17.83 -6.05
CA LEU A 125 4.92 17.37 -5.34
C LEU A 125 5.93 18.51 -5.07
N PRO A 126 6.18 19.48 -5.97
CA PRO A 126 7.09 20.59 -5.69
C PRO A 126 6.59 21.48 -4.54
N TYR A 127 5.27 21.65 -4.42
CA TYR A 127 4.66 22.52 -3.40
C TYR A 127 4.68 21.85 -2.01
N ILE A 128 4.33 20.55 -1.92
CA ILE A 128 4.36 19.78 -0.67
C ILE A 128 5.81 19.62 -0.17
N ARG A 129 6.75 19.37 -1.08
CA ARG A 129 8.17 19.27 -0.76
C ARG A 129 8.76 20.57 -0.24
N ARG A 130 8.33 21.73 -0.76
CA ARG A 130 8.75 23.05 -0.24
C ARG A 130 8.17 23.32 1.15
N ARG A 131 6.91 22.99 1.39
CA ARG A 131 6.24 23.20 2.68
C ARG A 131 6.74 22.29 3.79
N SER A 132 6.96 21.00 3.50
CA SER A 132 7.52 20.07 4.48
C SER A 132 8.96 20.41 4.85
N GLY A 133 9.76 20.90 3.90
CA GLY A 133 11.13 21.36 4.14
C GLY A 133 11.20 22.61 5.04
N SER A 134 10.23 23.54 4.97
CA SER A 134 10.16 24.71 5.82
C SER A 134 9.63 24.38 7.22
N LEU A 135 8.67 23.48 7.36
CA LEU A 135 8.12 23.04 8.65
C LEU A 135 9.11 22.18 9.47
N LEU A 136 9.95 21.39 8.81
CA LEU A 136 10.99 20.61 9.48
C LEU A 136 12.14 21.49 10.01
N ARG A 137 12.46 22.59 9.34
CA ARG A 137 13.50 23.53 9.81
C ARG A 137 13.07 24.36 11.01
N SER A 138 11.77 24.64 11.16
CA SER A 138 11.26 25.45 12.27
C SER A 138 11.00 24.67 13.57
N ARG A 139 11.18 23.34 13.60
CA ARG A 139 10.91 22.50 14.76
C ARG A 139 12.12 21.75 15.33
N LEU A 140 13.32 22.01 14.86
CA LEU A 140 14.51 21.49 15.54
C LEU A 140 14.95 22.50 16.60
N PRO A 141 14.84 22.18 17.92
CA PRO A 141 15.47 23.00 18.95
C PRO A 141 17.00 22.94 18.72
N ALA A 142 17.63 24.10 18.81
CA ALA A 142 19.09 24.19 18.79
C ALA A 142 19.64 23.32 19.94
N VAL A 143 20.47 22.34 19.60
CA VAL A 143 21.23 21.59 20.60
C VAL A 143 22.28 22.55 21.13
N PRO A 144 22.30 22.87 22.46
CA PRO A 144 23.38 23.69 23.03
C PRO A 144 24.69 22.91 22.97
N ALA A 145 25.77 23.62 22.66
CA ALA A 145 27.12 23.11 22.62
C ALA A 145 27.63 22.72 24.01
#